data_b25a32fb9618ee4e3f49b13bc01b8365
#
_entry.id   b25a32fb9618ee4e3f49b13bc01b8365
#
_cell.length_a   1.000
_cell.length_b   1.000
_cell.length_c   1.000
_cell.angle_alpha   90.00
_cell.angle_beta   90.00
_cell.angle_gamma   90.00
#
_symmetry.space_group_name_H-M   'P 1'
#
loop_
_entity.id
_entity.type
_entity.pdbx_description
1 polymer ?
#
loop_
_entity_poly.entity_id
_entity_poly.type
_entity_poly.pdbx_seq_one_letter_code
_entity_poly.pdbx_strand_id
1 'polypeptide(L)' 'MATEYLSITDVIERTGINRTTILYRIREDAKGFPQPDAIIQHDKLVTYGWLPETINNYMKENNND' A
#
# COMPACT_ATOMS: atom_id res chain seq x y z
N MET A 1 -13.91 -16.28 -8.19
CA MET A 1 -14.06 -15.21 -7.23
C MET A 1 -12.95 -14.20 -7.40
N ALA A 2 -13.30 -12.93 -7.27
CA ALA A 2 -12.32 -11.88 -7.43
C ALA A 2 -11.58 -11.62 -6.12
N THR A 3 -10.29 -11.33 -6.24
CA THR A 3 -9.49 -10.94 -5.10
C THR A 3 -9.66 -9.44 -4.90
N GLU A 4 -9.95 -9.05 -3.68
CA GLU A 4 -10.10 -7.63 -3.37
C GLU A 4 -8.78 -7.06 -2.87
N TYR A 5 -8.39 -5.94 -3.46
CA TYR A 5 -7.19 -5.24 -3.06
C TYR A 5 -7.55 -3.92 -2.42
N LEU A 6 -6.74 -3.49 -1.49
CA LEU A 6 -6.90 -2.18 -0.90
C LEU A 6 -6.27 -1.15 -1.83
N SER A 7 -6.99 -0.07 -2.09
CA SER A 7 -6.44 1.02 -2.89
C SER A 7 -5.52 1.86 -2.02
N ILE A 8 -4.79 2.78 -2.67
CA ILE A 8 -3.92 3.67 -1.92
C ILE A 8 -4.74 4.51 -0.94
N THR A 9 -5.96 4.87 -1.32
CA THR A 9 -6.85 5.62 -0.44
C THR A 9 -7.17 4.81 0.82
N ASP A 10 -7.45 3.52 0.63
CA ASP A 10 -7.73 2.64 1.75
C ASP A 10 -6.52 2.51 2.67
N VAL A 11 -5.34 2.43 2.08
CA VAL A 11 -4.11 2.33 2.87
C VAL A 11 -3.88 3.60 3.66
N ILE A 12 -4.13 4.75 3.05
CA ILE A 12 -4.00 6.04 3.74
C ILE A 12 -4.92 6.07 4.96
N GLU A 13 -6.17 5.65 4.80
CA GLU A 13 -7.12 5.67 5.89
C GLU A 13 -6.73 4.72 7.02
N ARG A 14 -6.14 3.59 6.68
CA ARG A 14 -5.76 2.60 7.68
C ARG A 14 -4.47 2.94 8.40
N THR A 15 -3.50 3.52 7.69
CA THR A 15 -2.18 3.79 8.24
C THR A 15 -1.99 5.22 8.69
N GLY A 16 -2.76 6.14 8.14
CA GLY A 16 -2.59 7.55 8.44
C GLY A 16 -1.41 8.19 7.74
N ILE A 17 -0.82 7.48 6.78
CA ILE A 17 0.33 7.99 6.03
C ILE A 17 -0.17 8.73 4.80
N ASN A 18 0.47 9.86 4.49
CA ASN A 18 0.09 10.66 3.33
C ASN A 18 0.35 9.91 2.03
N ARG A 19 -0.45 10.24 1.02
CA ARG A 19 -0.28 9.64 -0.30
C ARG A 19 1.12 9.88 -0.84
N THR A 20 1.62 11.09 -0.73
CA THR A 20 2.94 11.44 -1.21
C THR A 20 4.01 10.58 -0.55
N THR A 21 3.89 10.37 0.75
CA THR A 21 4.82 9.55 1.50
C THR A 21 4.77 8.10 1.05
N ILE A 22 3.55 7.59 0.84
CA ILE A 22 3.38 6.21 0.39
C ILE A 22 4.03 6.02 -0.98
N LEU A 23 3.78 6.93 -1.91
CA LEU A 23 4.34 6.86 -3.24
C LEU A 23 5.87 6.94 -3.20
N TYR A 24 6.37 7.80 -2.33
CA TYR A 24 7.81 7.93 -2.16
C TYR A 24 8.44 6.61 -1.68
N ARG A 25 7.81 5.99 -0.69
CA ARG A 25 8.31 4.75 -0.13
C ARG A 25 8.27 3.61 -1.15
N ILE A 26 7.25 3.59 -1.99
CA ILE A 26 7.16 2.59 -3.05
C ILE A 26 8.28 2.78 -4.06
N ARG A 27 8.50 4.03 -4.45
CA ARG A 27 9.53 4.34 -5.46
C ARG A 27 10.93 4.06 -4.95
N GLU A 28 11.19 4.40 -3.69
CA GLU A 28 12.52 4.25 -3.12
C GLU A 28 12.74 2.89 -2.50
N ASP A 29 11.73 2.02 -2.58
CA ASP A 29 11.83 0.68 -2.00
C ASP A 29 12.24 0.76 -0.54
N ALA A 30 11.63 1.67 0.19
CA ALA A 30 11.98 1.92 1.59
C ALA A 30 11.65 0.71 2.45
N LYS A 31 12.54 0.39 3.35
CA LYS A 31 12.32 -0.71 4.27
C LYS A 31 11.20 -0.37 5.23
N GLY A 32 10.42 -1.38 5.57
CA GLY A 32 9.35 -1.21 6.51
C GLY A 32 8.03 -0.84 5.89
N PHE A 33 8.00 -0.67 4.58
CA PHE A 33 6.74 -0.43 3.89
C PHE A 33 6.59 -1.47 2.77
N PRO A 34 5.45 -2.18 2.73
CA PRO A 34 5.28 -3.25 1.74
C PRO A 34 5.10 -2.71 0.35
N GLN A 35 5.69 -3.40 -0.61
CA GLN A 35 5.45 -3.10 -2.01
C GLN A 35 4.03 -3.52 -2.38
N PRO A 36 3.42 -2.86 -3.36
CA PRO A 36 2.07 -3.24 -3.75
C PRO A 36 2.03 -4.66 -4.29
N ASP A 37 0.95 -5.36 -3.95
CA ASP A 37 0.74 -6.73 -4.43
C ASP A 37 0.24 -6.75 -5.85
N ALA A 38 -0.35 -5.65 -6.30
CA ALA A 38 -0.86 -5.52 -7.66
C ALA A 38 -0.60 -4.13 -8.17
N ILE A 39 -0.28 -4.05 -9.45
CA ILE A 39 -0.08 -2.76 -10.12
C ILE A 39 -0.94 -2.79 -11.37
N ILE A 40 -1.83 -1.80 -11.48
CA ILE A 40 -2.69 -1.68 -12.64
C ILE A 40 -2.29 -0.43 -13.38
N GLN A 41 -1.88 -0.60 -14.62
CA GLN A 41 -1.48 0.53 -15.44
C GLN A 41 -2.49 0.72 -16.57
N HIS A 42 -3.02 1.93 -16.66
CA HIS A 42 -3.97 2.28 -17.69
C HIS A 42 -3.55 3.63 -18.26
N ASP A 43 -3.05 3.63 -19.49
CA ASP A 43 -2.50 4.83 -20.11
C ASP A 43 -1.39 5.41 -19.25
N LYS A 44 -1.59 6.64 -18.78
CA LYS A 44 -0.60 7.31 -17.94
C LYS A 44 -0.90 7.15 -16.47
N LEU A 45 -1.98 6.43 -16.15
CA LEU A 45 -2.38 6.24 -14.77
C LEU A 45 -1.86 4.92 -14.23
N VAL A 46 -1.31 4.97 -13.04
CA VAL A 46 -0.83 3.78 -12.36
C VAL A 46 -1.58 3.67 -11.04
N THR A 47 -2.23 2.53 -10.85
CA THR A 47 -2.96 2.27 -9.62
C THR A 47 -2.30 1.10 -8.89
N TYR A 48 -2.10 1.27 -7.60
CA TYR A 48 -1.51 0.24 -6.79
C TYR A 48 -2.56 -0.43 -5.93
N GLY A 49 -2.37 -1.71 -5.67
CA GLY A 49 -3.27 -2.46 -4.82
C GLY A 49 -2.48 -3.30 -3.83
N TRP A 50 -2.97 -3.36 -2.60
CA TRP A 50 -2.36 -4.19 -1.56
C TRP A 50 -3.40 -5.17 -1.05
N LEU A 51 -2.96 -6.39 -0.77
CA LEU A 51 -3.85 -7.33 -0.10
C LEU A 51 -4.10 -6.84 1.32
N PRO A 52 -5.33 -7.03 1.82
CA PRO A 52 -5.61 -6.63 3.20
C PRO A 52 -4.64 -7.25 4.19
N GLU A 53 -4.24 -8.48 3.94
CA GLU A 53 -3.29 -9.18 4.79
C GLU A 53 -1.95 -8.47 4.82
N THR A 54 -1.50 -7.99 3.66
CA THR A 54 -0.22 -7.30 3.57
C THR A 54 -0.20 -6.05 4.45
N ILE A 55 -1.27 -5.27 4.38
CA ILE A 55 -1.35 -4.05 5.18
C ILE A 55 -1.54 -4.36 6.65
N ASN A 56 -2.34 -5.38 6.95
CA ASN A 56 -2.53 -5.77 8.35
C ASN A 56 -1.21 -6.20 8.99
N ASN A 57 -0.40 -6.96 8.26
CA ASN A 57 0.91 -7.39 8.76
C ASN A 57 1.84 -6.19 8.94
N TYR A 58 1.80 -5.27 8.01
CA TYR A 58 2.61 -4.06 8.12
C TYR A 58 2.23 -3.26 9.36
N MET A 59 0.94 -3.06 9.57
CA MET A 59 0.46 -2.29 10.70
C MET A 59 0.79 -2.98 12.03
N LYS A 60 0.68 -4.29 12.03
CA LYS A 60 0.99 -5.08 13.23
C LYS A 60 2.44 -4.94 13.62
N GLU A 61 3.34 -4.97 12.64
CA GLU A 61 4.77 -4.87 12.92
C GLU A 61 5.17 -3.44 13.30
N ASN A 62 4.52 -2.46 12.73
CA ASN A 62 4.88 -1.06 12.96
C ASN A 62 4.13 -0.42 14.11
N ASN A 63 3.15 -1.09 14.63
CA ASN A 63 2.37 -0.61 15.75
C ASN A 63 2.73 -1.39 17.01
N ASN A 64 3.96 -1.77 17.09
CA ASN A 64 4.44 -2.63 18.15
C ASN A 64 5.14 -1.83 19.23
N ASP A 65 4.37 -1.33 20.15
CA ASP A 65 4.93 -0.60 21.28
C ASP A 65 4.57 -1.25 22.57
#